data_f29162482de1629bb89a4fa488c75039
#
_entry.id   f29162482de1629bb89a4fa488c75039
#
_cell.length_a   1.000
_cell.length_b   1.000
_cell.length_c   1.000
_cell.angle_alpha   90.00
_cell.angle_beta   90.00
_cell.angle_gamma   90.00
#
_symmetry.space_group_name_H-M   'P 1'
#
loop_
_entity.id
_entity.type
_entity.pdbx_description
1 polymer ?
#
loop_
_entity_poly.entity_id
_entity_poly.type
_entity_poly.pdbx_seq_one_letter_code
_entity_poly.pdbx_strand_id
1 'polypeptide(L)'
;RQRQMCIRDSPVPTHAFIGGSSGNLKEIIEALKAKNPHIRIVINAISMETICEIKEILSAYDVKNEDIVQLQVSRSKQIGHYHLMQAENPVWICSFEF
;
A
#
# COMPACT_ATOMS: atom_id res chain seq x y z
N ARG A 1 -0.19 9.27 -11.50
CA ARG A 1 -0.58 10.61 -11.94
C ARG A 1 -2.07 10.71 -12.23
N GLN A 2 -2.61 9.80 -13.04
CA GLN A 2 -4.05 9.69 -13.22
C GLN A 2 -4.76 9.44 -11.91
N ARG A 3 -4.13 8.67 -11.05
CA ARG A 3 -4.69 8.39 -9.73
C ARG A 3 -4.85 9.66 -8.91
N GLN A 4 -3.88 10.56 -8.97
CA GLN A 4 -3.97 11.83 -8.27
C GLN A 4 -5.08 12.70 -8.85
N MET A 5 -5.23 12.72 -10.16
CA MET A 5 -6.31 13.45 -10.80
C MET A 5 -7.67 12.89 -10.39
N CYS A 6 -7.81 11.56 -10.37
CA CYS A 6 -9.05 10.92 -9.94
C CYS A 6 -9.38 11.26 -8.49
N ILE A 7 -8.38 11.34 -7.62
CA ILE A 7 -8.58 11.71 -6.23
C ILE A 7 -9.17 13.11 -6.12
N ARG A 8 -8.65 14.06 -6.91
CA ARG A 8 -9.10 15.44 -6.87
C ARG A 8 -10.52 15.61 -7.35
N ASP A 9 -10.89 14.88 -8.40
CA ASP A 9 -12.15 15.10 -9.11
C ASP A 9 -13.23 14.11 -8.72
N SER A 10 -12.88 13.04 -8.02
CA SER A 10 -13.82 11.99 -7.68
C SER A 10 -14.69 12.38 -6.48
N PRO A 11 -15.83 11.70 -6.27
CA PRO A 11 -16.59 11.81 -5.03
C PRO A 11 -15.72 11.46 -3.83
N VAL A 12 -16.15 11.86 -2.64
CA VAL A 12 -15.40 11.60 -1.40
C VAL A 12 -15.26 10.09 -1.19
N PRO A 13 -14.05 9.55 -1.19
CA PRO A 13 -13.85 8.12 -0.99
C PRO A 13 -13.93 7.77 0.50
N THR A 14 -14.36 6.55 0.80
CA THR A 14 -14.31 5.99 2.15
C THR A 14 -13.08 5.14 2.35
N HIS A 15 -12.58 4.54 1.28
CA HIS A 15 -11.43 3.66 1.26
C HIS A 15 -10.53 4.02 0.09
N ALA A 16 -9.23 3.83 0.26
CA ALA A 16 -8.28 4.03 -0.82
C ALA A 16 -7.23 2.92 -0.81
N PHE A 17 -6.96 2.37 -1.98
CA PHE A 17 -5.90 1.39 -2.18
C PHE A 17 -4.76 2.06 -2.93
N ILE A 18 -3.58 1.98 -2.37
CA ILE A 18 -2.40 2.60 -2.97
C ILE A 18 -1.40 1.49 -3.28
N GLY A 19 -1.11 1.31 -4.56
CA GLY A 19 -0.05 0.42 -4.99
C GLY A 19 1.31 1.01 -4.62
N GLY A 20 2.31 0.16 -4.49
CA GLY A 20 3.64 0.60 -4.13
C GLY A 20 4.13 1.66 -5.10
N SER A 21 4.36 2.84 -4.61
CA SER A 21 4.96 3.92 -5.36
C SER A 21 6.05 4.50 -4.50
N SER A 22 7.00 5.17 -5.10
CA SER A 22 8.08 5.77 -4.33
C SER A 22 8.08 7.27 -4.52
N GLY A 23 8.32 7.99 -3.43
CA GLY A 23 8.60 9.40 -3.47
C GLY A 23 7.42 10.34 -3.28
N ASN A 24 6.18 9.87 -3.42
CA ASN A 24 5.01 10.76 -3.31
C ASN A 24 3.88 10.21 -2.45
N LEU A 25 4.16 9.21 -1.65
CA LEU A 25 3.13 8.57 -0.83
C LEU A 25 2.50 9.55 0.15
N LYS A 26 3.31 10.38 0.79
CA LYS A 26 2.83 11.37 1.75
C LYS A 26 1.87 12.36 1.09
N GLU A 27 2.18 12.80 -0.12
CA GLU A 27 1.34 13.75 -0.84
C GLU A 27 -0.01 13.12 -1.20
N ILE A 28 0.00 11.86 -1.61
CA ILE A 28 -1.24 11.14 -1.92
C ILE A 28 -2.11 11.03 -0.67
N ILE A 29 -1.52 10.68 0.45
CA ILE A 29 -2.24 10.54 1.72
C ILE A 29 -2.81 11.88 2.18
N GLU A 30 -2.05 12.96 2.04
CA GLU A 30 -2.53 14.29 2.38
C GLU A 30 -3.75 14.67 1.53
N ALA A 31 -3.70 14.39 0.24
CA ALA A 31 -4.82 14.66 -0.65
C ALA A 31 -6.06 13.84 -0.28
N LEU A 32 -5.87 12.57 0.07
CA LEU A 32 -6.97 11.70 0.47
C LEU A 32 -7.57 12.16 1.80
N LYS A 33 -6.74 12.49 2.75
CA LYS A 33 -7.18 12.95 4.07
C LYS A 33 -7.94 14.27 3.97
N ALA A 34 -7.55 15.14 3.06
CA ALA A 34 -8.25 16.39 2.83
C ALA A 34 -9.67 16.16 2.33
N LYS A 35 -9.87 15.12 1.52
CA LYS A 35 -11.21 14.77 1.03
C LYS A 35 -12.06 14.07 2.08
N ASN A 36 -11.45 13.20 2.87
CA ASN A 36 -12.15 12.49 3.93
C ASN A 36 -11.21 12.31 5.12
N PRO A 37 -11.39 13.09 6.21
CA PRO A 37 -10.52 12.98 7.39
C PRO A 37 -10.57 11.61 8.08
N HIS A 38 -11.53 10.77 7.75
CA HIS A 38 -11.70 9.45 8.35
C HIS A 38 -11.50 8.32 7.34
N ILE A 39 -10.77 8.59 6.28
CA ILE A 39 -10.54 7.60 5.22
C ILE A 39 -9.73 6.42 5.74
N ARG A 40 -10.07 5.22 5.25
CA ARG A 40 -9.28 4.03 5.48
C ARG A 40 -8.35 3.81 4.30
N ILE A 41 -7.08 3.60 4.60
CA ILE A 41 -6.03 3.48 3.58
C ILE A 41 -5.40 2.10 3.66
N VAL A 42 -5.20 1.49 2.50
CA VAL A 42 -4.49 0.23 2.35
C VAL A 42 -3.36 0.44 1.36
N ILE A 43 -2.14 0.12 1.77
CA ILE A 43 -0.95 0.34 0.97
C ILE A 43 -0.22 -0.98 0.77
N ASN A 44 0.11 -1.30 -0.47
CA ASN A 44 0.98 -2.43 -0.81
C ASN A 44 2.41 -1.94 -0.94
N ALA A 45 3.36 -2.70 -0.43
CA ALA A 45 4.76 -2.36 -0.56
C ALA A 45 5.59 -3.60 -0.85
N ILE A 46 6.49 -3.48 -1.80
CA ILE A 46 7.45 -4.52 -2.14
C ILE A 46 8.87 -4.04 -1.85
N SER A 47 9.14 -2.75 -2.09
CA SER A 47 10.47 -2.20 -1.90
C SER A 47 10.68 -1.70 -0.47
N MET A 48 11.93 -1.72 -0.05
CA MET A 48 12.30 -1.17 1.25
C MET A 48 12.02 0.32 1.33
N GLU A 49 12.16 1.03 0.22
CA GLU A 49 11.89 2.46 0.16
C GLU A 49 10.44 2.77 0.50
N THR A 50 9.50 2.01 -0.08
CA THR A 50 8.09 2.19 0.22
C THR A 50 7.77 1.83 1.67
N ILE A 51 8.37 0.76 2.19
CA ILE A 51 8.20 0.36 3.58
C ILE A 51 8.67 1.48 4.52
N CYS A 52 9.79 2.10 4.21
CA CYS A 52 10.28 3.23 5.00
C CYS A 52 9.34 4.42 4.96
N GLU A 53 8.79 4.73 3.79
CA GLU A 53 7.78 5.80 3.67
C GLU A 53 6.56 5.51 4.52
N ILE A 54 6.08 4.28 4.50
CA ILE A 54 4.93 3.87 5.31
C ILE A 54 5.24 4.07 6.80
N LYS A 55 6.41 3.66 7.23
CA LYS A 55 6.79 3.83 8.63
C LYS A 55 6.83 5.28 9.05
N GLU A 56 7.34 6.14 8.19
CA GLU A 56 7.36 7.58 8.47
C GLU A 56 5.94 8.14 8.61
N ILE A 57 5.03 7.70 7.74
CA ILE A 57 3.64 8.12 7.80
C ILE A 57 2.99 7.67 9.09
N LEU A 58 3.18 6.43 9.47
CA LEU A 58 2.60 5.89 10.70
C LEU A 58 3.13 6.62 11.94
N SER A 59 4.34 7.14 11.87
CA SER A 59 4.94 7.90 12.97
C SER A 59 4.50 9.36 12.98
N ALA A 60 4.21 9.92 11.80
CA ALA A 60 3.89 11.34 11.67
C ALA A 60 2.42 11.66 11.91
N TYR A 61 1.53 10.70 11.68
CA TYR A 61 0.09 10.89 11.82
C TYR A 61 -0.46 10.07 12.98
N ASP A 62 -1.55 10.55 13.57
CA ASP A 62 -2.28 9.82 14.58
C ASP A 62 -3.26 8.86 13.88
N VAL A 63 -2.78 7.67 13.58
CA VAL A 63 -3.55 6.67 12.85
C VAL A 63 -4.24 5.70 13.81
N LYS A 64 -5.34 5.11 13.34
CA LYS A 64 -6.15 4.17 14.11
C LYS A 64 -6.26 2.87 13.35
N ASN A 65 -6.44 1.78 14.10
CA ASN A 65 -6.67 0.43 13.56
C ASN A 65 -5.59 0.04 12.56
N GLU A 66 -4.35 0.30 12.94
CA GLU A 66 -3.18 -0.05 12.14
C GLU A 66 -3.02 -1.55 12.09
N ASP A 67 -2.76 -2.06 10.89
CA ASP A 67 -2.48 -3.48 10.68
C ASP A 67 -1.42 -3.61 9.60
N ILE A 68 -0.38 -4.38 9.87
CA ILE A 68 0.70 -4.63 8.92
C ILE A 68 0.87 -6.13 8.77
N VAL A 69 0.71 -6.59 7.54
CA VAL A 69 0.79 -8.01 7.20
C VAL A 69 1.85 -8.20 6.12
N GLN A 70 2.64 -9.24 6.25
CA GLN A 70 3.53 -9.67 5.19
C GLN A 70 3.02 -10.96 4.59
N LEU A 71 2.91 -11.01 3.28
CA LEU A 71 2.52 -12.20 2.54
C LEU A 71 3.71 -12.72 1.75
N GLN A 72 3.97 -14.00 1.89
CA GLN A 72 4.92 -14.72 1.06
C GLN A 72 4.21 -15.80 0.29
N VAL A 73 4.45 -15.86 -1.01
CA VAL A 73 3.81 -16.81 -1.91
C VAL A 73 4.88 -17.51 -2.71
N SER A 74 4.74 -18.83 -2.83
CA SER A 74 5.55 -19.62 -3.74
C SER A 74 4.61 -20.38 -4.67
N ARG A 75 5.02 -20.50 -5.92
CA ARG A 75 4.26 -21.24 -6.93
C ARG A 75 5.10 -22.40 -7.45
N SER A 76 4.43 -23.46 -7.81
CA SER A 76 5.13 -24.53 -8.51
C SER A 76 5.38 -24.13 -9.95
N LYS A 77 6.53 -24.51 -10.45
CA LYS A 77 6.89 -24.31 -11.85
C LYS A 77 7.44 -25.61 -12.39
N GLN A 78 6.88 -26.06 -13.48
CA GLN A 78 7.34 -27.31 -14.12
C GLN A 78 8.56 -27.02 -14.98
N ILE A 79 9.64 -27.76 -14.71
CA ILE A 79 10.86 -27.68 -15.50
C ILE A 79 11.23 -29.12 -15.85
N GLY A 80 11.06 -29.49 -17.12
CA GLY A 80 11.24 -30.87 -17.53
C GLY A 80 10.26 -31.78 -16.81
N HIS A 81 10.75 -32.76 -16.08
CA HIS A 81 9.94 -33.71 -15.32
C HIS A 81 9.75 -33.31 -13.85
N TYR A 82 10.27 -32.15 -13.46
CA TYR A 82 10.24 -31.73 -12.07
C TYR A 82 9.28 -30.59 -11.88
N HIS A 83 8.72 -30.52 -10.69
CA HIS A 83 7.95 -29.38 -10.22
C HIS A 83 8.75 -28.70 -9.12
N LEU A 84 9.20 -27.50 -9.37
CA LEU A 84 9.98 -26.72 -8.41
C LEU A 84 9.14 -25.62 -7.82
N MET A 85 9.35 -25.35 -6.56
CA MET A 85 8.71 -24.21 -5.92
C MET A 85 9.52 -22.96 -6.19
N GLN A 86 8.88 -21.96 -6.70
CA GLN A 86 9.51 -20.66 -7.00
C GLN A 86 8.86 -19.59 -6.12
N ALA A 87 9.68 -18.95 -5.31
CA ALA A 87 9.23 -17.89 -4.43
C ALA A 87 8.99 -16.62 -5.22
N GLU A 88 7.90 -15.96 -4.89
CA GLU A 88 7.64 -14.62 -5.39
C GLU A 88 8.10 -13.59 -4.36
N ASN A 89 8.19 -12.31 -4.75
CA ASN A 89 8.60 -11.29 -3.82
C ASN A 89 7.60 -11.17 -2.67
N PRO A 90 8.07 -11.07 -1.43
CA PRO A 90 7.17 -10.80 -0.33
C PRO A 90 6.48 -9.46 -0.51
N VAL A 91 5.22 -9.38 -0.11
CA VAL A 91 4.42 -8.16 -0.19
C VAL A 91 4.00 -7.76 1.21
N TRP A 92 4.23 -6.51 1.56
CA TRP A 92 3.74 -5.92 2.79
C TRP A 92 2.43 -5.20 2.50
N ILE A 93 1.44 -5.44 3.34
CA ILE A 93 0.15 -4.78 3.24
C ILE A 93 -0.08 -4.04 4.54
N CYS A 94 -0.13 -2.73 4.45
CA CYS A 94 -0.34 -1.86 5.59
C CYS A 94 -1.71 -1.20 5.46
N SER A 95 -2.52 -1.30 6.49
CA SER A 95 -3.81 -0.62 6.51
C SER A 95 -3.97 0.17 7.79
N PHE A 96 -4.64 1.31 7.67
CA PHE A 96 -4.91 2.18 8.81
C PHE A 96 -6.03 3.16 8.44
N GLU A 97 -6.51 3.87 9.42
CA GLU A 97 -7.46 4.95 9.19
C GLU A 97 -7.13 6.15 10.07
N PHE A 98 -7.66 7.27 9.69
CA PHE A 98 -7.48 8.51 10.45
C PHE A 98 -8.63 8.79 11.41
#